data_ebdd9c11c9f748cb3aad5b742ab24a21
#
_entry.id   ebdd9c11c9f748cb3aad5b742ab24a21
#
_cell.length_a   1.000
_cell.length_b   1.000
_cell.length_c   1.000
_cell.angle_alpha   90.00
_cell.angle_beta   90.00
_cell.angle_gamma   90.00
#
_symmetry.space_group_name_H-M   'P 1'
#
loop_
_entity.id
_entity.type
_entity.pdbx_description
1 polymer ?
#
loop_
_entity_poly.entity_id
_entity_poly.type
_entity_poly.pdbx_seq_one_letter_code
_entity_poly.pdbx_strand_id
1 'polypeptide(L)'
;MNLFETIDQEIKAAMIAKDKVKLETLRSIKTAFMESTTAKGAEHTLSEEQVTAILQRMVKQRKDSAEIYAEQNRTELAESELAEVEVLQNYLPAPYTQEELERAIGEIIVKTGSSSLKDMGKVMGTATKYLGGRAEGRVIAETVKKLLS
;
A
#
# COMPACT_ATOMS: atom_id res chain seq x y z
N MET A 1 -2.15 18.21 -1.92
CA MET A 1 -1.56 17.91 -0.60
C MET A 1 -1.68 16.42 -0.31
N ASN A 2 -0.62 15.82 0.22
CA ASN A 2 -0.68 14.40 0.59
C ASN A 2 -1.30 14.22 1.99
N LEU A 3 -1.55 13.00 2.38
CA LEU A 3 -2.20 12.70 3.66
C LEU A 3 -1.38 13.17 4.86
N PHE A 4 -0.04 13.15 4.76
CA PHE A 4 0.81 13.65 5.84
C PHE A 4 0.48 15.11 6.19
N GLU A 5 0.21 15.93 5.19
CA GLU A 5 -0.14 17.34 5.39
C GLU A 5 -1.57 17.54 5.88
N THR A 6 -2.47 16.63 5.56
CA THR A 6 -3.91 16.77 5.86
C THR A 6 -4.39 15.88 7.00
N ILE A 7 -3.52 15.09 7.61
CA ILE A 7 -3.93 14.07 8.60
C ILE A 7 -4.73 14.64 9.78
N ASP A 8 -4.34 15.81 10.29
CA ASP A 8 -5.05 16.41 11.42
C ASP A 8 -6.45 16.88 11.04
N GLN A 9 -6.63 17.35 9.82
CA GLN A 9 -7.94 17.74 9.29
C GLN A 9 -8.83 16.50 9.13
N GLU A 10 -8.27 15.39 8.65
CA GLU A 10 -8.99 14.13 8.50
C GLU A 10 -9.41 13.57 9.86
N ILE A 11 -8.53 13.64 10.85
CA ILE A 11 -8.85 13.21 12.22
C ILE A 11 -10.01 14.03 12.78
N LYS A 12 -9.95 15.35 12.62
CA LYS A 12 -11.01 16.23 13.08
C LYS A 12 -12.35 15.90 12.44
N ALA A 13 -12.35 15.67 11.13
CA ALA A 13 -13.56 15.29 10.40
C ALA A 13 -14.14 13.96 10.91
N ALA A 14 -13.29 12.97 11.18
CA ALA A 14 -13.74 11.69 11.71
C ALA A 14 -14.31 11.81 13.12
N MET A 15 -13.74 12.69 13.94
CA MET A 15 -14.28 13.00 15.28
C MET A 15 -15.68 13.61 15.19
N ILE A 16 -15.85 14.57 14.30
CA ILE A 16 -17.15 15.24 14.10
C ILE A 16 -18.19 14.26 13.57
N ALA A 17 -17.80 13.38 12.65
CA ALA A 17 -18.67 12.35 12.07
C ALA A 17 -18.94 11.19 13.04
N LYS A 18 -18.22 11.13 14.17
CA LYS A 18 -18.32 10.04 15.16
C LYS A 18 -18.02 8.69 14.54
N ASP A 19 -17.12 8.65 13.55
CA ASP A 19 -16.66 7.42 12.91
C ASP A 19 -15.47 6.87 13.69
N LYS A 20 -15.76 5.99 14.63
CA LYS A 20 -14.78 5.46 15.57
C LYS A 20 -13.66 4.68 14.87
N VAL A 21 -14.00 3.80 13.93
CA VAL A 21 -13.00 2.99 13.21
C VAL A 21 -12.08 3.89 12.40
N LYS A 22 -12.64 4.83 11.66
CA LYS A 22 -11.87 5.78 10.86
C LYS A 22 -10.97 6.63 11.75
N LEU A 23 -11.48 7.11 12.87
CA LEU A 23 -10.72 7.92 13.81
C LEU A 23 -9.52 7.16 14.39
N GLU A 24 -9.73 5.94 14.85
CA GLU A 24 -8.66 5.10 15.41
C GLU A 24 -7.61 4.76 14.36
N THR A 25 -8.05 4.46 13.14
CA THR A 25 -7.13 4.17 12.04
C THR A 25 -6.30 5.39 11.67
N LEU A 26 -6.93 6.57 11.57
CA LEU A 26 -6.22 7.81 11.28
C LEU A 26 -5.21 8.18 12.37
N ARG A 27 -5.52 7.93 13.63
CA ARG A 27 -4.59 8.13 14.73
C ARG A 27 -3.37 7.20 14.62
N SER A 28 -3.59 5.96 14.23
CA SER A 28 -2.50 5.01 13.96
C SER A 28 -1.63 5.48 12.81
N ILE A 29 -2.23 6.01 11.76
CA ILE A 29 -1.50 6.57 10.61
C ILE A 29 -0.64 7.75 11.08
N LYS A 30 -1.21 8.67 11.85
CA LYS A 30 -0.47 9.81 12.38
C LYS A 30 0.73 9.36 13.20
N THR A 31 0.56 8.36 14.06
CA THR A 31 1.64 7.80 14.86
C THR A 31 2.76 7.27 13.96
N ALA A 32 2.41 6.52 12.90
CA ALA A 32 3.39 6.01 11.95
C ALA A 32 4.13 7.12 11.22
N PHE A 33 3.43 8.20 10.85
CA PHE A 33 4.05 9.38 10.24
C PHE A 33 5.04 10.05 11.18
N MET A 34 4.65 10.22 12.44
CA MET A 34 5.52 10.82 13.45
C MET A 34 6.78 9.99 13.69
N GLU A 35 6.64 8.67 13.76
CA GLU A 35 7.77 7.77 13.91
C GLU A 35 8.75 7.91 12.73
N SER A 36 8.22 8.02 11.51
CA SER A 36 9.04 8.19 10.32
C SER A 36 9.76 9.52 10.27
N THR A 37 9.14 10.59 10.77
CA THR A 37 9.73 11.93 10.74
C THR A 37 10.67 12.21 11.92
N THR A 38 10.59 11.44 12.99
CA THR A 38 11.44 11.60 14.17
C THR A 38 12.59 10.61 14.24
N ALA A 39 12.65 9.63 13.35
CA ALA A 39 13.75 8.69 13.28
C ALA A 39 15.06 9.43 12.99
N LYS A 40 16.17 8.91 13.52
CA LYS A 40 17.48 9.52 13.34
C LYS A 40 17.84 9.61 11.85
N GLY A 41 18.17 10.82 11.39
CA GLY A 41 18.52 11.08 10.00
C GLY A 41 17.32 11.23 9.07
N ALA A 42 16.10 11.17 9.59
CA ALA A 42 14.89 11.33 8.79
C ALA A 42 14.62 12.80 8.49
N GLU A 43 13.94 13.03 7.37
CA GLU A 43 13.43 14.35 7.02
C GLU A 43 12.18 14.65 7.85
N HIS A 44 11.90 15.94 8.07
CA HIS A 44 10.72 16.37 8.84
C HIS A 44 9.43 16.37 8.05
N THR A 45 9.50 16.03 6.77
CA THR A 45 8.33 15.94 5.90
C THR A 45 8.31 14.56 5.21
N LEU A 46 7.15 14.16 4.73
CA LEU A 46 6.98 12.90 4.00
C LEU A 46 6.49 13.20 2.60
N SER A 47 7.15 12.62 1.61
CA SER A 47 6.71 12.68 0.22
C SER A 47 5.49 11.78 0.03
N GLU A 48 4.79 11.96 -1.08
CA GLU A 48 3.66 11.11 -1.43
C GLU A 48 4.06 9.64 -1.53
N GLU A 49 5.23 9.36 -2.06
CA GLU A 49 5.77 8.00 -2.15
C GLU A 49 6.03 7.39 -0.76
N GLN A 50 6.57 8.17 0.15
CA GLN A 50 6.80 7.73 1.52
C GLN A 50 5.48 7.47 2.26
N VAL A 51 4.51 8.35 2.10
CA VAL A 51 3.16 8.17 2.65
C VAL A 51 2.55 6.88 2.13
N THR A 52 2.60 6.65 0.83
CA THR A 52 2.07 5.44 0.21
C THR A 52 2.74 4.18 0.79
N ALA A 53 4.07 4.19 0.90
CA ALA A 53 4.81 3.04 1.44
C ALA A 53 4.41 2.74 2.90
N ILE A 54 4.21 3.77 3.71
CA ILE A 54 3.77 3.61 5.10
C ILE A 54 2.38 2.97 5.16
N LEU A 55 1.44 3.49 4.37
CA LEU A 55 0.07 2.97 4.33
C LEU A 55 0.02 1.52 3.84
N GLN A 56 0.81 1.18 2.84
CA GLN A 56 0.89 -0.19 2.33
C GLN A 56 1.38 -1.17 3.39
N ARG A 57 2.40 -0.78 4.14
CA ARG A 57 2.93 -1.60 5.22
C ARG A 57 1.87 -1.79 6.31
N MET A 58 1.13 -0.75 6.63
CA MET A 58 0.04 -0.83 7.61
C MET A 58 -1.07 -1.78 7.15
N VAL A 59 -1.43 -1.72 5.87
CA VAL A 59 -2.40 -2.64 5.26
C VAL A 59 -1.92 -4.09 5.40
N LYS A 60 -0.67 -4.34 5.03
CA LYS A 60 -0.10 -5.69 5.12
C LYS A 60 -0.11 -6.22 6.55
N GLN A 61 0.31 -5.40 7.51
CA GLN A 61 0.34 -5.79 8.92
C GLN A 61 -1.06 -6.17 9.42
N ARG A 62 -2.07 -5.42 9.04
CA ARG A 62 -3.44 -5.68 9.47
C ARG A 62 -4.04 -6.91 8.78
N LYS A 63 -3.74 -7.12 7.51
CA LYS A 63 -4.18 -8.34 6.81
C LYS A 63 -3.54 -9.59 7.42
N ASP A 64 -2.25 -9.51 7.74
CA ASP A 64 -1.54 -10.62 8.38
C ASP A 64 -2.15 -10.92 9.76
N SER A 65 -2.44 -9.90 10.54
CA SER A 65 -3.10 -10.05 11.84
C SER A 65 -4.50 -10.65 11.72
N ALA A 66 -5.26 -10.19 10.73
CA ALA A 66 -6.61 -10.70 10.48
C ALA A 66 -6.58 -12.19 10.12
N GLU A 67 -5.61 -12.61 9.34
CA GLU A 67 -5.45 -14.02 8.98
C GLU A 67 -5.15 -14.87 10.21
N ILE A 68 -4.26 -14.41 11.08
CA ILE A 68 -3.91 -15.10 12.32
C ILE A 68 -5.14 -15.21 13.25
N TYR A 69 -5.88 -14.12 13.41
CA TYR A 69 -7.10 -14.15 14.24
C TYR A 69 -8.16 -15.10 13.67
N ALA A 70 -8.32 -15.13 12.34
CA ALA A 70 -9.25 -16.04 11.70
C ALA A 70 -8.86 -17.50 11.93
N GLU A 71 -7.57 -17.82 11.86
CA GLU A 71 -7.06 -19.17 12.15
C GLU A 71 -7.31 -19.59 13.59
N GLN A 72 -7.33 -18.61 14.51
CA GLN A 72 -7.60 -18.85 15.93
C GLN A 72 -9.09 -18.78 16.27
N ASN A 73 -9.96 -18.70 15.28
CA ASN A 73 -11.41 -18.54 15.44
C ASN A 73 -11.82 -17.27 16.19
N ARG A 74 -10.98 -16.24 16.13
CA ARG A 74 -11.25 -14.92 16.71
C ARG A 74 -11.82 -13.99 15.63
N THR A 75 -13.01 -14.31 15.16
CA THR A 75 -13.65 -13.65 14.03
C THR A 75 -13.84 -12.15 14.23
N GLU A 76 -14.26 -11.72 15.40
CA GLU A 76 -14.48 -10.30 15.69
C GLU A 76 -13.19 -9.49 15.59
N LEU A 77 -12.08 -10.05 16.06
CA LEU A 77 -10.78 -9.37 15.96
C LEU A 77 -10.30 -9.32 14.52
N ALA A 78 -10.52 -10.40 13.76
CA ALA A 78 -10.20 -10.41 12.33
C ALA A 78 -11.00 -9.34 11.56
N GLU A 79 -12.29 -9.24 11.82
CA GLU A 79 -13.17 -8.25 11.20
C GLU A 79 -12.74 -6.83 11.54
N SER A 80 -12.33 -6.58 12.79
CA SER A 80 -11.83 -5.30 13.23
C SER A 80 -10.58 -4.88 12.47
N GLU A 81 -9.64 -5.80 12.27
CA GLU A 81 -8.44 -5.54 11.47
C GLU A 81 -8.78 -5.23 10.02
N LEU A 82 -9.70 -5.98 9.43
CA LEU A 82 -10.13 -5.76 8.04
C LEU A 82 -10.89 -4.45 7.87
N ALA A 83 -11.63 -4.00 8.87
CA ALA A 83 -12.29 -2.70 8.85
C ALA A 83 -11.25 -1.56 8.77
N GLU A 84 -10.14 -1.69 9.50
CA GLU A 84 -9.05 -0.72 9.42
C GLU A 84 -8.35 -0.77 8.06
N VAL A 85 -8.20 -1.95 7.47
CA VAL A 85 -7.66 -2.11 6.11
C VAL A 85 -8.49 -1.31 5.11
N GLU A 86 -9.81 -1.38 5.23
CA GLU A 86 -10.71 -0.66 4.34
C GLU A 86 -10.49 0.86 4.42
N VAL A 87 -10.34 1.39 5.63
CA VAL A 87 -10.02 2.81 5.83
C VAL A 87 -8.68 3.16 5.17
N LEU A 88 -7.65 2.37 5.41
CA LEU A 88 -6.32 2.59 4.84
C LEU A 88 -6.35 2.60 3.31
N GLN A 89 -7.10 1.67 2.71
CA GLN A 89 -7.20 1.57 1.26
C GLN A 89 -7.88 2.78 0.63
N ASN A 90 -8.77 3.45 1.35
CA ASN A 90 -9.39 4.68 0.87
C ASN A 90 -8.40 5.83 0.67
N TYR A 91 -7.26 5.76 1.33
CA TYR A 91 -6.18 6.76 1.21
C TYR A 91 -5.05 6.32 0.27
N LEU A 92 -5.13 5.12 -0.26
CA LEU A 92 -4.17 4.60 -1.23
C LEU A 92 -4.67 4.82 -2.65
N PRO A 93 -3.75 4.92 -3.63
CA PRO A 93 -4.17 4.93 -5.03
C PRO A 93 -4.98 3.67 -5.35
N ALA A 94 -5.94 3.80 -6.25
CA ALA A 94 -6.75 2.66 -6.68
C ALA A 94 -5.84 1.58 -7.27
N PRO A 95 -6.12 0.28 -7.00
CA PRO A 95 -5.35 -0.80 -7.60
C PRO A 95 -5.46 -0.76 -9.12
N TYR A 96 -4.40 -1.18 -9.80
CA TYR A 96 -4.44 -1.34 -11.25
C TYR A 96 -5.42 -2.45 -11.63
N THR A 97 -6.20 -2.22 -12.69
CA THR A 97 -6.90 -3.32 -13.36
C THR A 97 -5.85 -4.18 -14.07
N GLN A 98 -6.23 -5.40 -14.48
CA GLN A 98 -5.31 -6.27 -15.19
C GLN A 98 -4.83 -5.62 -16.51
N GLU A 99 -5.71 -4.93 -17.22
CA GLU A 99 -5.36 -4.22 -18.44
C GLU A 99 -4.34 -3.09 -18.19
N GLU A 100 -4.59 -2.28 -17.16
CA GLU A 100 -3.68 -1.21 -16.79
C GLU A 100 -2.32 -1.75 -16.38
N LEU A 101 -2.31 -2.87 -15.63
CA LEU A 101 -1.08 -3.51 -15.18
C LEU A 101 -0.29 -4.06 -16.36
N GLU A 102 -0.94 -4.73 -17.30
CA GLU A 102 -0.29 -5.25 -18.50
C GLU A 102 0.32 -4.14 -19.33
N ARG A 103 -0.37 -3.01 -19.46
CA ARG A 103 0.14 -1.85 -20.18
C ARG A 103 1.37 -1.26 -19.48
N ALA A 104 1.29 -1.08 -18.17
CA ALA A 104 2.39 -0.52 -17.40
C ALA A 104 3.63 -1.42 -17.45
N ILE A 105 3.46 -2.71 -17.31
CA ILE A 105 4.56 -3.67 -17.38
C ILE A 105 5.11 -3.76 -18.81
N GLY A 106 4.24 -3.71 -19.81
CA GLY A 106 4.67 -3.66 -21.22
C GLY A 106 5.59 -2.49 -21.49
N GLU A 107 5.28 -1.31 -20.97
CA GLU A 107 6.13 -0.13 -21.10
C GLU A 107 7.49 -0.32 -20.41
N ILE A 108 7.50 -0.97 -19.25
CA ILE A 108 8.74 -1.28 -18.51
C ILE A 108 9.60 -2.25 -19.32
N ILE A 109 9.01 -3.26 -19.92
CA ILE A 109 9.71 -4.21 -20.78
C ILE A 109 10.40 -3.51 -21.92
N VAL A 110 9.71 -2.59 -22.59
CA VAL A 110 10.27 -1.79 -23.69
C VAL A 110 11.42 -0.92 -23.20
N LYS A 111 11.22 -0.20 -22.11
CA LYS A 111 12.24 0.70 -21.55
C LYS A 111 13.49 -0.02 -21.08
N THR A 112 13.36 -1.23 -20.54
CA THR A 112 14.50 -1.99 -20.07
C THR A 112 15.18 -2.82 -21.17
N GLY A 113 14.60 -2.82 -22.38
CA GLY A 113 15.15 -3.61 -23.50
C GLY A 113 15.01 -5.11 -23.28
N SER A 114 14.07 -5.52 -22.44
CA SER A 114 13.86 -6.92 -22.10
C SER A 114 13.11 -7.66 -23.21
N SER A 115 13.42 -8.93 -23.44
CA SER A 115 12.82 -9.70 -24.52
C SER A 115 12.44 -11.13 -24.17
N SER A 116 12.85 -11.63 -23.01
CA SER A 116 12.59 -13.02 -22.65
C SER A 116 12.54 -13.19 -21.14
N LEU A 117 12.19 -14.40 -20.69
CA LEU A 117 12.17 -14.77 -19.28
C LEU A 117 13.51 -14.59 -18.56
N LYS A 118 14.61 -14.54 -19.29
CA LYS A 118 15.94 -14.28 -18.72
C LYS A 118 16.00 -12.90 -18.07
N ASP A 119 15.17 -11.96 -18.54
CA ASP A 119 15.13 -10.59 -18.06
C ASP A 119 14.12 -10.37 -16.92
N MET A 120 13.48 -11.46 -16.45
CA MET A 120 12.43 -11.36 -15.44
C MET A 120 12.87 -10.61 -14.18
N GLY A 121 14.06 -10.90 -13.66
CA GLY A 121 14.58 -10.20 -12.48
C GLY A 121 14.71 -8.71 -12.67
N LYS A 122 15.19 -8.29 -13.83
CA LYS A 122 15.35 -6.89 -14.20
C LYS A 122 13.99 -6.17 -14.28
N VAL A 123 13.04 -6.80 -14.96
CA VAL A 123 11.68 -6.25 -15.09
C VAL A 123 10.98 -6.21 -13.74
N MET A 124 11.11 -7.28 -12.94
CA MET A 124 10.52 -7.34 -11.60
C MET A 124 11.05 -6.24 -10.68
N GLY A 125 12.37 -6.00 -10.70
CA GLY A 125 12.97 -4.95 -9.89
C GLY A 125 12.38 -3.57 -10.21
N THR A 126 12.25 -3.27 -11.50
CA THR A 126 11.66 -2.01 -11.95
C THR A 126 10.16 -1.94 -11.66
N ALA A 127 9.44 -3.03 -11.96
CA ALA A 127 7.99 -3.08 -11.76
C ALA A 127 7.61 -2.93 -10.29
N THR A 128 8.32 -3.62 -9.39
CA THR A 128 8.07 -3.53 -7.95
C THR A 128 8.28 -2.09 -7.46
N LYS A 129 9.30 -1.43 -7.97
CA LYS A 129 9.62 -0.05 -7.58
C LYS A 129 8.52 0.93 -7.99
N TYR A 130 8.01 0.83 -9.22
CA TYR A 130 7.04 1.81 -9.75
C TYR A 130 5.58 1.42 -9.57
N LEU A 131 5.27 0.13 -9.47
CA LEU A 131 3.90 -0.37 -9.41
C LEU A 131 3.52 -0.96 -8.05
N GLY A 132 4.49 -1.13 -7.16
CA GLY A 132 4.24 -1.66 -5.83
C GLY A 132 3.21 -0.82 -5.10
N GLY A 133 2.20 -1.47 -4.54
CA GLY A 133 1.11 -0.83 -3.82
C GLY A 133 -0.15 -0.61 -4.62
N ARG A 134 -0.07 -0.63 -5.95
CA ARG A 134 -1.26 -0.62 -6.81
C ARG A 134 -1.53 -1.99 -7.41
N ALA A 135 -0.66 -2.96 -7.13
CA ALA A 135 -0.85 -4.36 -7.48
C ALA A 135 -0.06 -5.21 -6.49
N GLU A 136 -0.56 -6.39 -6.21
CA GLU A 136 0.15 -7.35 -5.34
C GLU A 136 1.38 -7.89 -6.05
N GLY A 137 2.45 -8.14 -5.29
CA GLY A 137 3.71 -8.65 -5.84
C GLY A 137 3.52 -9.92 -6.66
N ARG A 138 2.66 -10.82 -6.19
CA ARG A 138 2.35 -12.06 -6.92
C ARG A 138 1.72 -11.78 -8.28
N VAL A 139 0.78 -10.85 -8.34
CA VAL A 139 0.08 -10.48 -9.57
C VAL A 139 1.06 -9.82 -10.54
N ILE A 140 1.94 -8.96 -10.04
CA ILE A 140 3.01 -8.34 -10.85
C ILE A 140 3.89 -9.44 -11.46
N ALA A 141 4.34 -10.40 -10.65
CA ALA A 141 5.20 -11.50 -11.10
C ALA A 141 4.53 -12.35 -12.18
N GLU A 142 3.28 -12.71 -11.97
CA GLU A 142 2.51 -13.48 -12.95
C GLU A 142 2.35 -12.74 -14.28
N THR A 143 2.10 -11.43 -14.20
CA THR A 143 1.94 -10.59 -15.39
C THR A 143 3.26 -10.42 -16.14
N VAL A 144 4.37 -10.19 -15.42
CA VAL A 144 5.70 -10.10 -16.03
C VAL A 144 6.03 -11.40 -16.76
N LYS A 145 5.80 -12.53 -16.11
CA LYS A 145 6.05 -13.85 -16.70
C LYS A 145 5.22 -14.05 -17.98
N LYS A 146 3.95 -13.70 -17.93
CA LYS A 146 3.03 -13.78 -19.08
C LYS A 146 3.54 -12.97 -20.26
N LEU A 147 3.96 -11.72 -20.02
CA LEU A 147 4.37 -10.81 -21.07
C LEU A 147 5.76 -11.11 -21.64
N LEU A 148 6.61 -11.76 -20.87
CA LEU A 148 7.96 -12.17 -21.32
C LEU A 148 7.99 -13.57 -21.93
N SER A 149 6.91 -14.30 -21.87
CA SER A 149 6.84 -15.67 -22.44
C SER A 149 6.64 -15.67 -23.93
#